data_386c61dc54d87d216ecdd7cf321a403b
#
_entry.id   386c61dc54d87d216ecdd7cf321a403b
#
_cell.length_a   1.000
_cell.length_b   1.000
_cell.length_c   1.000
_cell.angle_alpha   90.00
_cell.angle_beta   90.00
_cell.angle_gamma   90.00
#
_symmetry.space_group_name_H-M   'P 1'
#
loop_
_entity.id
_entity.type
_entity.pdbx_description
1 polymer ?
#
loop_
_entity_poly.entity_id
_entity_poly.type
_entity_poly.pdbx_seq_one_letter_code
_entity_poly.pdbx_strand_id
1 'polypeptide(L)'
;MDKETKRALCMTLAASLFVLLACCWALISGNATANCKGFAVDSDGNYYVGLRQRIDVYTGGERIGSIPLDVKSAYAFTIRDGRIIVATDTAVSELALDSTVIASRDDNGATYNELKSLREYTAPDGQTYTLRFKPGFYSIVNASGDTVYASTGLDKMVVLCLPLDIIGTIWFTAFCFARSSKLKKQGAA
;
A
#
# COMPACT_ATOMS: atom_id res chain seq x y z
N MET A 1 33.75 -12.42 20.29
CA MET A 1 32.38 -12.94 20.30
C MET A 1 32.45 -14.44 20.42
N ASP A 2 31.79 -14.99 21.42
CA ASP A 2 31.76 -16.45 21.64
C ASP A 2 30.94 -17.14 20.52
N LYS A 3 31.08 -18.49 20.44
CA LYS A 3 30.48 -19.32 19.39
C LYS A 3 28.93 -19.23 19.40
N GLU A 4 28.34 -19.15 20.59
CA GLU A 4 26.89 -19.08 20.75
C GLU A 4 26.32 -17.73 20.29
N THR A 5 26.98 -16.63 20.68
CA THR A 5 26.59 -15.28 20.22
C THR A 5 26.70 -15.14 18.69
N LYS A 6 27.76 -15.72 18.08
CA LYS A 6 27.87 -15.75 16.60
C LYS A 6 26.72 -16.52 15.97
N ARG A 7 26.39 -17.70 16.50
CA ARG A 7 25.29 -18.52 16.00
C ARG A 7 23.94 -17.78 16.12
N ALA A 8 23.67 -17.19 17.28
CA ALA A 8 22.44 -16.42 17.49
C ALA A 8 22.34 -15.24 16.52
N LEU A 9 23.43 -14.49 16.30
CA LEU A 9 23.47 -13.39 15.35
C LEU A 9 23.19 -13.86 13.92
N CYS A 10 23.84 -14.95 13.47
CA CYS A 10 23.59 -15.51 12.15
C CYS A 10 22.12 -15.95 11.96
N MET A 11 21.53 -16.59 12.97
CA MET A 11 20.13 -17.02 12.90
C MET A 11 19.17 -15.83 12.84
N THR A 12 19.42 -14.79 13.64
CA THR A 12 18.59 -13.57 13.61
C THR A 12 18.68 -12.86 12.26
N LEU A 13 19.88 -12.72 11.71
CA LEU A 13 20.06 -12.10 10.38
C LEU A 13 19.39 -12.93 9.27
N ALA A 14 19.46 -14.26 9.34
CA ALA A 14 18.79 -15.13 8.38
C ALA A 14 17.25 -15.02 8.48
N ALA A 15 16.70 -14.98 9.70
CA ALA A 15 15.27 -14.80 9.94
C ALA A 15 14.80 -13.43 9.45
N SER A 16 15.53 -12.37 9.75
CA SER A 16 15.24 -11.01 9.27
C SER A 16 15.26 -10.94 7.75
N LEU A 17 16.27 -11.53 7.10
CA LEU A 17 16.32 -11.59 5.63
C LEU A 17 15.09 -12.30 5.05
N PHE A 18 14.64 -13.39 5.67
CA PHE A 18 13.44 -14.09 5.24
C PHE A 18 12.19 -13.21 5.35
N VAL A 19 12.00 -12.49 6.47
CA VAL A 19 10.88 -11.55 6.67
C VAL A 19 10.91 -10.44 5.62
N LEU A 20 12.09 -9.84 5.38
CA LEU A 20 12.26 -8.81 4.36
C LEU A 20 11.87 -9.32 2.97
N LEU A 21 12.35 -10.52 2.58
CA LEU A 21 12.04 -11.11 1.27
C LEU A 21 10.54 -11.42 1.14
N ALA A 22 9.90 -11.94 2.20
CA ALA A 22 8.46 -12.21 2.20
C ALA A 22 7.63 -10.93 2.08
N CYS A 23 7.98 -9.88 2.82
CA CYS A 23 7.34 -8.57 2.72
C CYS A 23 7.53 -7.94 1.33
N CYS A 24 8.75 -7.97 0.79
CA CYS A 24 9.04 -7.49 -0.55
C CYS A 24 8.24 -8.26 -1.60
N TRP A 25 8.17 -9.58 -1.48
CA TRP A 25 7.38 -10.40 -2.39
C TRP A 25 5.89 -10.06 -2.33
N ALA A 26 5.32 -9.89 -1.12
CA ALA A 26 3.93 -9.50 -0.96
C ALA A 26 3.61 -8.13 -1.61
N LEU A 27 4.53 -7.16 -1.49
CA LEU A 27 4.41 -5.85 -2.11
C LEU A 27 4.60 -5.91 -3.64
N ILE A 28 5.56 -6.69 -4.13
CA ILE A 28 5.86 -6.79 -5.57
C ILE A 28 4.75 -7.54 -6.30
N SER A 29 4.25 -8.63 -5.72
CA SER A 29 3.15 -9.42 -6.29
C SER A 29 1.79 -8.69 -6.24
N GLY A 30 1.70 -7.55 -5.52
CA GLY A 30 0.46 -6.82 -5.33
C GLY A 30 -0.52 -7.49 -4.37
N ASN A 31 -0.10 -8.51 -3.63
CA ASN A 31 -0.91 -9.15 -2.59
C ASN A 31 -1.05 -8.26 -1.34
N ALA A 32 -0.08 -7.37 -1.11
CA ALA A 32 -0.16 -6.32 -0.11
C ALA A 32 0.04 -4.94 -0.74
N THR A 33 -0.62 -3.94 -0.19
CA THR A 33 -0.57 -2.56 -0.69
C THR A 33 -0.40 -1.60 0.48
N ALA A 34 0.72 -0.90 0.50
CA ALA A 34 0.99 0.09 1.55
C ALA A 34 0.17 1.38 1.40
N ASN A 35 -0.29 1.69 0.18
CA ASN A 35 -0.98 2.93 -0.14
C ASN A 35 -2.16 2.70 -1.09
N CYS A 36 -3.31 3.29 -0.75
CA CYS A 36 -4.42 3.48 -1.67
C CYS A 36 -4.09 4.64 -2.64
N LYS A 37 -4.34 4.42 -3.94
CA LYS A 37 -4.10 5.41 -5.01
C LYS A 37 -5.32 6.28 -5.31
N GLY A 38 -6.39 6.08 -4.57
CA GLY A 38 -7.67 6.73 -4.72
C GLY A 38 -8.81 5.74 -4.60
N PHE A 39 -10.00 6.26 -4.53
CA PHE A 39 -11.23 5.46 -4.59
C PHE A 39 -12.33 6.24 -5.30
N ALA A 40 -13.32 5.53 -5.78
CA ALA A 40 -14.53 6.10 -6.36
C ALA A 40 -15.69 5.13 -6.12
N VAL A 41 -16.90 5.60 -6.34
CA VAL A 41 -18.14 4.80 -6.26
C VAL A 41 -18.95 5.07 -7.52
N ASP A 42 -19.44 4.03 -8.19
CA ASP A 42 -20.28 4.20 -9.37
C ASP A 42 -21.77 4.39 -8.99
N SER A 43 -22.63 4.52 -10.01
CA SER A 43 -24.08 4.68 -9.82
C SER A 43 -24.75 3.42 -9.24
N ASP A 44 -24.13 2.27 -9.36
CA ASP A 44 -24.65 0.99 -8.88
C ASP A 44 -24.19 0.68 -7.44
N GLY A 45 -23.40 1.60 -6.84
CA GLY A 45 -22.87 1.46 -5.50
C GLY A 45 -21.64 0.55 -5.39
N ASN A 46 -20.98 0.24 -6.50
CA ASN A 46 -19.72 -0.50 -6.48
C ASN A 46 -18.56 0.42 -6.08
N TYR A 47 -17.66 -0.08 -5.25
CA TYR A 47 -16.47 0.65 -4.80
C TYR A 47 -15.27 0.27 -5.64
N TYR A 48 -14.58 1.26 -6.14
CA TYR A 48 -13.35 1.16 -6.90
C TYR A 48 -12.20 1.61 -6.04
N VAL A 49 -11.23 0.74 -5.80
CA VAL A 49 -10.08 1.02 -4.92
C VAL A 49 -8.80 0.89 -5.73
N GLY A 50 -8.08 1.99 -5.86
CA GLY A 50 -6.82 2.05 -6.58
C GLY A 50 -5.67 1.46 -5.76
N LEU A 51 -5.03 0.44 -6.31
CA LEU A 51 -3.88 -0.25 -5.74
C LEU A 51 -2.62 0.04 -6.58
N ARG A 52 -1.60 -0.81 -6.54
CA ARG A 52 -0.32 -0.53 -7.17
C ARG A 52 -0.40 -0.32 -8.69
N GLN A 53 -0.96 -1.27 -9.43
CA GLN A 53 -1.10 -1.24 -10.90
C GLN A 53 -2.46 -1.79 -11.33
N ARG A 54 -3.47 -1.60 -10.49
CA ARG A 54 -4.82 -2.06 -10.75
C ARG A 54 -5.83 -1.28 -9.92
N ILE A 55 -7.06 -1.31 -10.35
CA ILE A 55 -8.21 -0.85 -9.58
C ILE A 55 -9.03 -2.09 -9.26
N ASP A 56 -9.19 -2.42 -7.98
CA ASP A 56 -10.06 -3.50 -7.54
C ASP A 56 -11.48 -2.98 -7.37
N VAL A 57 -12.47 -3.78 -7.78
CA VAL A 57 -13.89 -3.45 -7.73
C VAL A 57 -14.57 -4.32 -6.69
N TYR A 58 -15.35 -3.69 -5.82
CA TYR A 58 -16.05 -4.32 -4.71
C TYR A 58 -17.54 -4.02 -4.74
N THR A 59 -18.36 -5.00 -4.39
CA THR A 59 -19.81 -4.88 -4.16
C THR A 59 -20.14 -5.54 -2.83
N GLY A 60 -20.84 -4.85 -1.94
CA GLY A 60 -21.23 -5.40 -0.64
C GLY A 60 -20.05 -5.87 0.23
N GLY A 61 -18.84 -5.32 0.02
CA GLY A 61 -17.62 -5.71 0.73
C GLY A 61 -16.86 -6.89 0.09
N GLU A 62 -17.39 -7.52 -0.94
CA GLU A 62 -16.73 -8.58 -1.69
C GLU A 62 -16.06 -8.04 -2.96
N ARG A 63 -14.87 -8.53 -3.27
CA ARG A 63 -14.18 -8.17 -4.51
C ARG A 63 -14.78 -8.93 -5.68
N ILE A 64 -15.39 -8.20 -6.60
CA ILE A 64 -16.04 -8.77 -7.79
C ILE A 64 -15.17 -8.71 -9.05
N GLY A 65 -14.13 -7.85 -9.06
CA GLY A 65 -13.28 -7.70 -10.24
C GLY A 65 -12.01 -6.93 -9.97
N SER A 66 -11.20 -6.80 -11.02
CA SER A 66 -9.97 -6.03 -11.02
C SER A 66 -9.69 -5.51 -12.42
N ILE A 67 -9.38 -4.24 -12.52
CA ILE A 67 -9.02 -3.54 -13.75
C ILE A 67 -7.51 -3.35 -13.74
N PRO A 68 -6.74 -4.10 -14.53
CA PRO A 68 -5.31 -3.92 -14.64
C PRO A 68 -5.02 -2.58 -15.33
N LEU A 69 -4.00 -1.88 -14.84
CA LEU A 69 -3.55 -0.61 -15.41
C LEU A 69 -2.13 -0.80 -15.96
N ASP A 70 -1.92 -0.42 -17.23
CA ASP A 70 -0.58 -0.34 -17.82
C ASP A 70 0.07 1.01 -17.47
N VAL A 71 0.40 1.17 -16.18
CA VAL A 71 1.04 2.39 -15.68
C VAL A 71 2.43 2.06 -15.13
N LYS A 72 3.45 2.77 -15.63
CA LYS A 72 4.85 2.64 -15.17
C LYS A 72 5.18 3.52 -13.98
N SER A 73 4.40 4.60 -13.79
CA SER A 73 4.57 5.59 -12.73
C SER A 73 3.44 5.52 -11.69
N ALA A 74 3.49 6.41 -10.71
CA ALA A 74 2.37 6.60 -9.80
C ALA A 74 1.16 7.14 -10.58
N TYR A 75 -0.04 6.74 -10.16
CA TYR A 75 -1.27 7.22 -10.73
C TYR A 75 -2.27 7.64 -9.64
N ALA A 76 -3.26 8.41 -10.04
CA ALA A 76 -4.47 8.67 -9.30
C ALA A 76 -5.68 8.47 -10.24
N PHE A 77 -6.85 8.22 -9.70
CA PHE A 77 -8.03 8.01 -10.53
C PHE A 77 -9.30 8.53 -9.86
N THR A 78 -10.33 8.69 -10.66
CA THR A 78 -11.71 8.98 -10.23
C THR A 78 -12.69 8.35 -11.21
N ILE A 79 -13.99 8.37 -10.88
CA ILE A 79 -15.06 8.05 -11.84
C ILE A 79 -15.86 9.32 -12.10
N ARG A 80 -16.03 9.66 -13.37
CA ARG A 80 -16.89 10.77 -13.85
C ARG A 80 -17.70 10.30 -15.03
N ASP A 81 -18.98 10.56 -15.02
CA ASP A 81 -19.91 10.22 -16.12
C ASP A 81 -19.83 8.74 -16.56
N GLY A 82 -19.70 7.81 -15.59
CA GLY A 82 -19.60 6.37 -15.85
C GLY A 82 -18.28 5.94 -16.49
N ARG A 83 -17.24 6.78 -16.46
CA ARG A 83 -15.89 6.48 -16.99
C ARG A 83 -14.86 6.58 -15.89
N ILE A 84 -13.85 5.72 -15.97
CA ILE A 84 -12.69 5.78 -15.08
C ILE A 84 -11.66 6.71 -15.71
N ILE A 85 -11.34 7.79 -15.01
CA ILE A 85 -10.31 8.74 -15.39
C ILE A 85 -9.05 8.37 -14.61
N VAL A 86 -8.02 7.91 -15.30
CA VAL A 86 -6.71 7.57 -14.73
C VAL A 86 -5.71 8.64 -15.14
N ALA A 87 -5.10 9.30 -14.18
CA ALA A 87 -4.09 10.32 -14.41
C ALA A 87 -2.72 9.87 -13.87
N THR A 88 -1.70 10.10 -14.66
CA THR A 88 -0.28 9.95 -14.31
C THR A 88 0.39 11.33 -14.36
N ASP A 89 1.66 11.39 -14.07
CA ASP A 89 2.48 12.61 -14.21
C ASP A 89 2.64 13.10 -15.66
N THR A 90 2.34 12.27 -16.65
CA THR A 90 2.54 12.58 -18.08
C THR A 90 1.29 12.42 -18.95
N ALA A 91 0.28 11.72 -18.49
CA ALA A 91 -0.90 11.41 -19.31
C ALA A 91 -2.18 11.24 -18.48
N VAL A 92 -3.31 11.49 -19.14
CA VAL A 92 -4.64 11.18 -18.65
C VAL A 92 -5.31 10.22 -19.63
N SER A 93 -5.80 9.11 -19.11
CA SER A 93 -6.54 8.10 -19.87
C SER A 93 -7.96 7.97 -19.35
N GLU A 94 -8.92 7.87 -20.25
CA GLU A 94 -10.31 7.56 -19.96
C GLU A 94 -10.57 6.09 -20.32
N LEU A 95 -11.07 5.33 -19.36
CA LEU A 95 -11.44 3.94 -19.57
C LEU A 95 -12.95 3.76 -19.32
N ALA A 96 -13.55 2.85 -20.06
CA ALA A 96 -14.85 2.30 -19.70
C ALA A 96 -14.73 1.44 -18.44
N LEU A 97 -15.85 1.15 -17.78
CA LEU A 97 -15.88 0.31 -16.58
C LEU A 97 -15.43 -1.15 -16.84
N ASP A 98 -15.42 -1.58 -18.10
CA ASP A 98 -14.89 -2.87 -18.56
C ASP A 98 -13.37 -2.85 -18.84
N SER A 99 -12.68 -1.77 -18.50
CA SER A 99 -11.25 -1.50 -18.75
C SER A 99 -10.86 -1.13 -20.20
N THR A 100 -11.80 -1.01 -21.12
CA THR A 100 -11.49 -0.57 -22.47
C THR A 100 -11.02 0.88 -22.47
N VAL A 101 -9.87 1.17 -23.08
CA VAL A 101 -9.37 2.54 -23.25
C VAL A 101 -10.22 3.26 -24.29
N ILE A 102 -10.88 4.34 -23.86
CA ILE A 102 -11.73 5.18 -24.73
C ILE A 102 -10.89 6.28 -25.36
N ALA A 103 -10.08 6.95 -24.55
CA ALA A 103 -9.24 8.06 -24.97
C ALA A 103 -7.98 8.13 -24.08
N SER A 104 -6.92 8.70 -24.65
CA SER A 104 -5.73 9.07 -23.88
C SER A 104 -5.17 10.36 -24.45
N ARG A 105 -4.66 11.21 -23.57
CA ARG A 105 -4.04 12.48 -23.92
C ARG A 105 -2.84 12.75 -23.03
N ASP A 106 -1.89 13.49 -23.55
CA ASP A 106 -0.77 13.99 -22.76
C ASP A 106 -1.27 15.00 -21.71
N ASP A 107 -0.68 14.95 -20.53
CA ASP A 107 -0.93 15.87 -19.43
C ASP A 107 0.40 16.24 -18.75
N ASN A 108 0.47 17.42 -18.17
CA ASN A 108 1.66 17.90 -17.45
C ASN A 108 1.64 17.55 -15.97
N GLY A 109 0.82 16.58 -15.58
CA GLY A 109 0.64 16.13 -14.21
C GLY A 109 -0.33 16.99 -13.38
N ALA A 110 -0.99 17.99 -13.97
CA ALA A 110 -1.96 18.82 -13.26
C ALA A 110 -3.16 17.99 -12.77
N THR A 111 -3.74 17.18 -13.65
CA THR A 111 -4.85 16.27 -13.33
C THR A 111 -4.44 15.24 -12.28
N TYR A 112 -3.23 14.68 -12.39
CA TYR A 112 -2.69 13.75 -11.40
C TYR A 112 -2.60 14.38 -10.01
N ASN A 113 -2.06 15.59 -9.91
CA ASN A 113 -1.91 16.29 -8.63
C ASN A 113 -3.26 16.66 -8.02
N GLU A 114 -4.23 17.07 -8.84
CA GLU A 114 -5.63 17.30 -8.42
C GLU A 114 -6.21 16.02 -7.81
N LEU A 115 -6.25 14.92 -8.57
CA LEU A 115 -6.86 13.66 -8.13
C LEU A 115 -6.15 13.04 -6.93
N LYS A 116 -4.81 13.11 -6.88
CA LYS A 116 -4.03 12.60 -5.75
C LYS A 116 -4.33 13.31 -4.43
N SER A 117 -4.69 14.59 -4.50
CA SER A 117 -5.02 15.39 -3.32
C SER A 117 -6.42 15.11 -2.76
N LEU A 118 -7.32 14.50 -3.56
CA LEU A 118 -8.68 14.22 -3.16
C LEU A 118 -8.72 13.23 -1.99
N ARG A 119 -9.42 13.60 -0.95
CA ARG A 119 -9.70 12.75 0.21
C ARG A 119 -11.18 12.41 0.33
N GLU A 120 -12.00 13.15 -0.37
CA GLU A 120 -13.44 13.00 -0.39
C GLU A 120 -13.90 12.71 -1.81
N TYR A 121 -14.90 11.88 -1.92
CA TYR A 121 -15.55 11.52 -3.16
C TYR A 121 -17.05 11.56 -2.95
N THR A 122 -17.76 12.31 -3.77
CA THR A 122 -19.21 12.32 -3.80
C THR A 122 -19.69 11.41 -4.93
N ALA A 123 -20.39 10.36 -4.57
CA ALA A 123 -20.95 9.40 -5.51
C ALA A 123 -22.13 10.01 -6.28
N PRO A 124 -22.53 9.44 -7.43
CA PRO A 124 -23.67 9.94 -8.23
C PRO A 124 -24.99 10.01 -7.47
N ASP A 125 -25.18 9.20 -6.43
CA ASP A 125 -26.34 9.21 -5.54
C ASP A 125 -26.31 10.34 -4.48
N GLY A 126 -25.26 11.17 -4.48
CA GLY A 126 -25.06 12.27 -3.55
C GLY A 126 -24.41 11.86 -2.22
N GLN A 127 -24.11 10.57 -1.97
CA GLN A 127 -23.41 10.15 -0.78
C GLN A 127 -21.94 10.56 -0.85
N THR A 128 -21.41 11.05 0.29
CA THR A 128 -20.00 11.43 0.40
C THR A 128 -19.22 10.36 1.15
N TYR A 129 -18.08 10.02 0.61
CA TYR A 129 -17.12 9.07 1.17
C TYR A 129 -15.79 9.76 1.44
N THR A 130 -15.16 9.41 2.55
CA THR A 130 -13.89 10.00 2.95
C THR A 130 -12.80 8.93 3.05
N LEU A 131 -11.68 9.15 2.40
CA LEU A 131 -10.48 8.32 2.52
C LEU A 131 -9.66 8.77 3.73
N ARG A 132 -9.64 7.95 4.78
CA ARG A 132 -8.89 8.17 6.01
C ARG A 132 -7.57 7.43 5.95
N PHE A 133 -6.47 8.15 6.16
CA PHE A 133 -5.15 7.58 6.33
C PHE A 133 -4.71 7.62 7.79
N LYS A 134 -4.18 6.48 8.25
CA LYS A 134 -3.29 6.41 9.41
C LYS A 134 -1.99 5.78 8.91
N PRO A 135 -0.81 6.05 9.50
CA PRO A 135 0.43 5.45 9.04
C PRO A 135 0.30 3.92 8.86
N GLY A 136 0.42 3.47 7.62
CA GLY A 136 0.27 2.06 7.23
C GLY A 136 -1.14 1.50 7.16
N PHE A 137 -2.16 2.30 7.42
CA PHE A 137 -3.55 1.87 7.37
C PHE A 137 -4.38 2.90 6.62
N TYR A 138 -5.29 2.43 5.78
CA TYR A 138 -6.27 3.29 5.14
C TYR A 138 -7.66 2.65 5.22
N SER A 139 -8.65 3.51 5.28
CA SER A 139 -10.05 3.10 5.26
C SER A 139 -10.89 4.13 4.52
N ILE A 140 -11.96 3.66 3.90
CA ILE A 140 -12.97 4.49 3.27
C ILE A 140 -14.20 4.46 4.18
N VAL A 141 -14.67 5.62 4.58
CA VAL A 141 -15.85 5.77 5.44
C VAL A 141 -16.92 6.56 4.72
N ASN A 142 -18.18 6.19 4.91
CA ASN A 142 -19.34 6.94 4.41
C ASN A 142 -19.65 8.16 5.30
N ALA A 143 -20.66 8.93 4.93
CA ALA A 143 -21.11 10.11 5.67
C ALA A 143 -21.59 9.77 7.10
N SER A 144 -22.09 8.55 7.35
CA SER A 144 -22.49 8.06 8.67
C SER A 144 -21.31 7.68 9.54
N GLY A 145 -20.09 7.61 8.99
CA GLY A 145 -18.87 7.19 9.67
C GLY A 145 -18.62 5.68 9.64
N ASP A 146 -19.46 4.92 8.92
CA ASP A 146 -19.25 3.48 8.76
C ASP A 146 -18.12 3.20 7.79
N THR A 147 -17.31 2.20 8.12
CA THR A 147 -16.22 1.78 7.24
C THR A 147 -16.75 0.87 6.15
N VAL A 148 -16.70 1.34 4.90
CA VAL A 148 -17.11 0.58 3.72
C VAL A 148 -15.96 -0.21 3.10
N TYR A 149 -14.71 0.23 3.32
CA TYR A 149 -13.51 -0.48 2.91
C TYR A 149 -12.36 -0.19 3.89
N ALA A 150 -11.52 -1.17 4.13
CA ALA A 150 -10.30 -0.99 4.92
C ALA A 150 -9.15 -1.81 4.34
N SER A 151 -7.92 -1.35 4.57
CA SER A 151 -6.71 -2.11 4.24
C SER A 151 -6.77 -3.52 4.84
N THR A 152 -6.32 -4.51 4.07
CA THR A 152 -6.39 -5.93 4.45
C THR A 152 -5.49 -6.25 5.65
N GLY A 153 -5.69 -7.43 6.24
CA GLY A 153 -4.80 -7.93 7.28
C GLY A 153 -3.37 -8.06 6.82
N LEU A 154 -3.17 -8.45 5.54
CA LEU A 154 -1.84 -8.60 4.94
C LEU A 154 -1.15 -7.23 4.75
N ASP A 155 -1.88 -6.20 4.30
CA ASP A 155 -1.36 -4.83 4.22
C ASP A 155 -0.83 -4.36 5.58
N LYS A 156 -1.63 -4.57 6.63
CA LYS A 156 -1.29 -4.21 8.01
C LYS A 156 -0.07 -4.97 8.50
N MET A 157 -0.01 -6.27 8.23
CA MET A 157 1.14 -7.10 8.63
C MET A 157 2.42 -6.60 7.96
N VAL A 158 2.44 -6.37 6.66
CA VAL A 158 3.64 -5.90 5.95
C VAL A 158 4.12 -4.56 6.49
N VAL A 159 3.19 -3.62 6.70
CA VAL A 159 3.53 -2.28 7.21
C VAL A 159 4.05 -2.30 8.64
N LEU A 160 3.59 -3.23 9.48
CA LEU A 160 4.05 -3.37 10.87
C LEU A 160 5.33 -4.22 10.98
N CYS A 161 5.38 -5.36 10.30
CA CYS A 161 6.49 -6.30 10.42
C CYS A 161 7.79 -5.73 9.87
N LEU A 162 7.75 -5.00 8.75
CA LEU A 162 8.95 -4.47 8.11
C LEU A 162 9.76 -3.52 9.02
N PRO A 163 9.19 -2.44 9.60
CA PRO A 163 9.95 -1.57 10.49
C PRO A 163 10.32 -2.24 11.82
N LEU A 164 9.47 -3.13 12.37
CA LEU A 164 9.77 -3.84 13.60
C LEU A 164 10.94 -4.82 13.41
N ASP A 165 10.99 -5.52 12.29
CA ASP A 165 12.09 -6.42 11.95
C ASP A 165 13.40 -5.64 11.80
N ILE A 166 13.41 -4.52 11.08
CA ILE A 166 14.59 -3.67 10.91
C ILE A 166 15.09 -3.16 12.28
N ILE A 167 14.20 -2.57 13.08
CA ILE A 167 14.55 -2.02 14.40
C ILE A 167 15.06 -3.13 15.32
N GLY A 168 14.36 -4.26 15.37
CA GLY A 168 14.73 -5.42 16.20
C GLY A 168 16.11 -5.98 15.81
N THR A 169 16.37 -6.10 14.51
CA THR A 169 17.65 -6.59 14.00
C THR A 169 18.79 -5.64 14.31
N ILE A 170 18.61 -4.34 14.15
CA ILE A 170 19.61 -3.32 14.50
C ILE A 170 19.92 -3.39 16.00
N TRP A 171 18.88 -3.40 16.84
CA TRP A 171 19.02 -3.44 18.29
C TRP A 171 19.73 -4.72 18.76
N PHE A 172 19.33 -5.88 18.24
CA PHE A 172 19.94 -7.16 18.59
C PHE A 172 21.42 -7.23 18.14
N THR A 173 21.72 -6.74 16.95
CA THR A 173 23.09 -6.66 16.43
C THR A 173 23.98 -5.79 17.34
N ALA A 174 23.50 -4.59 17.69
CA ALA A 174 24.20 -3.69 18.61
C ALA A 174 24.42 -4.34 19.99
N PHE A 175 23.43 -5.05 20.52
CA PHE A 175 23.54 -5.81 21.77
C PHE A 175 24.63 -6.90 21.71
N CYS A 176 24.68 -7.68 20.64
CA CYS A 176 25.71 -8.71 20.44
C CYS A 176 27.12 -8.12 20.40
N PHE A 177 27.31 -6.99 19.72
CA PHE A 177 28.59 -6.29 19.69
C PHE A 177 29.01 -5.73 21.07
N ALA A 178 28.07 -5.10 21.78
CA ALA A 178 28.31 -4.55 23.12
C ALA A 178 28.68 -5.65 24.12
N ARG A 179 28.01 -6.80 24.08
CA ARG A 179 28.33 -7.97 24.90
C ARG A 179 29.74 -8.53 24.58
N SER A 180 30.07 -8.66 23.28
CA SER A 180 31.36 -9.13 22.84
C SER A 180 32.51 -8.23 23.30
N SER A 181 32.33 -6.92 23.28
CA SER A 181 33.36 -5.97 23.76
C SER A 181 33.59 -6.03 25.27
N LYS A 182 32.53 -6.25 26.07
CA LYS A 182 32.62 -6.45 27.52
C LYS A 182 33.43 -7.72 27.87
N LEU A 183 33.12 -8.84 27.20
CA LEU A 183 33.83 -10.11 27.42
C LEU A 183 35.33 -10.01 27.08
N LYS A 184 35.70 -9.30 26.02
CA LYS A 184 37.09 -9.04 25.68
C LYS A 184 37.84 -8.24 26.77
N LYS A 185 37.19 -7.25 27.39
CA LYS A 185 37.80 -6.46 28.47
C LYS A 185 38.01 -7.29 29.75
N GLN A 186 37.08 -8.20 30.05
CA GLN A 186 37.17 -9.08 31.25
C GLN A 186 38.22 -10.20 31.11
N GLY A 187 38.50 -10.66 29.88
CA GLY A 187 39.50 -11.68 29.63
C GLY A 187 40.94 -11.12 29.45
N ALA A 188 41.11 -9.78 29.48
CA ALA A 188 42.41 -9.10 29.38
C ALA A 188 42.86 -8.50 30.71
N ALA A 189 42.09 -8.66 31.79
CA ALA A 189 42.43 -8.34 33.16
C ALA A 189 42.75 -9.62 33.94
#